data_c88a06f3c73163f0c39cba8e9cc414d1
#
_entry.id   c88a06f3c73163f0c39cba8e9cc414d1
#
_cell.length_a   1.000
_cell.length_b   1.000
_cell.length_c   1.000
_cell.angle_alpha   90.00
_cell.angle_beta   90.00
_cell.angle_gamma   90.00
#
_symmetry.space_group_name_H-M   'P 1'
#
loop_
_entity.id
_entity.type
_entity.pdbx_description
1 polymer ?
#
loop_
_entity_poly.entity_id
_entity_poly.type
_entity_poly.pdbx_seq_one_letter_code
_entity_poly.pdbx_strand_id
1 'polypeptide(L)'
;MAFNYSSLKKITTAGIVNDTVQTADLASNAVGSDEITNSTVVSGDLAVSAVNLGTTVVTGSAAVAKGGTGLTSVGSANQALTINSGNNGLVYAPTGLYGMQVFTGGGTWTRPSGVRYIKVQITGGGGGGGGHGESGGAGGYSERILDMSGTSSVSVTISGEAGGTYYSGGAGNGGASSFGPYLSAGGGYGANRNNQHSGGLGGTGSGGTVNIYGGGGQSHHARSSPGGDSYWGGAVAAGHPQGGNFSHNHQNHSAPGSGGAGGYFHGHRGSNGRPGYCVVTNYY
;
A
#
# COMPACT_ATOMS: atom_id res chain seq x y z
N MET A 1 66.20 -4.08 58.00
CA MET A 1 65.77 -2.71 58.12
C MET A 1 64.56 -2.54 57.25
N ALA A 2 63.40 -2.22 57.81
CA ALA A 2 62.22 -1.88 57.01
C ALA A 2 62.34 -0.41 56.55
N PHE A 3 62.36 -0.16 55.30
CA PHE A 3 62.33 1.20 54.77
C PHE A 3 60.96 1.79 55.02
N ASN A 4 60.92 2.90 55.76
CA ASN A 4 59.70 3.64 55.94
C ASN A 4 59.47 4.61 54.74
N TYR A 5 58.59 4.23 53.86
CA TYR A 5 58.24 5.00 52.64
C TYR A 5 57.26 6.15 52.90
N SER A 6 56.83 6.39 54.14
CA SER A 6 55.87 7.44 54.48
C SER A 6 56.42 8.87 54.33
N SER A 7 57.74 9.00 54.10
CA SER A 7 58.42 10.30 53.91
C SER A 7 58.82 10.54 52.43
N LEU A 8 58.47 9.68 51.51
CA LEU A 8 58.73 9.95 50.10
C LEU A 8 57.92 11.19 49.66
N LYS A 9 58.66 12.18 49.20
CA LYS A 9 58.03 13.38 48.60
C LYS A 9 57.29 12.94 47.35
N LYS A 10 56.13 13.56 47.11
CA LYS A 10 55.36 13.43 45.88
C LYS A 10 56.30 13.53 44.69
N ILE A 11 56.39 12.51 43.88
CA ILE A 11 57.12 12.57 42.59
C ILE A 11 56.34 13.52 41.68
N THR A 12 56.96 14.62 41.31
CA THR A 12 56.36 15.55 40.33
C THR A 12 56.67 15.09 38.89
N THR A 13 55.94 15.58 37.93
CA THR A 13 56.13 15.25 36.48
C THR A 13 57.57 15.44 36.01
N ALA A 14 58.37 16.32 36.61
CA ALA A 14 59.79 16.48 36.33
C ALA A 14 60.66 15.31 36.82
N GLY A 15 60.16 14.42 37.67
CA GLY A 15 60.88 13.29 38.21
C GLY A 15 60.57 11.94 37.48
N ILE A 16 59.64 11.93 36.54
CA ILE A 16 59.33 10.76 35.72
C ILE A 16 59.83 11.02 34.29
N VAL A 17 60.83 10.25 33.88
CA VAL A 17 61.28 10.30 32.51
C VAL A 17 60.29 9.53 31.65
N ASN A 18 59.99 10.04 30.44
CA ASN A 18 59.07 9.38 29.52
C ASN A 18 59.45 7.90 29.34
N ASP A 19 58.46 7.01 29.24
CA ASP A 19 58.59 5.55 29.07
C ASP A 19 59.32 4.79 30.17
N THR A 20 59.52 5.42 31.35
CA THR A 20 60.15 4.73 32.51
C THR A 20 59.16 3.97 33.42
N VAL A 21 57.89 4.28 33.36
CA VAL A 21 56.82 3.56 34.06
C VAL A 21 56.21 2.52 33.15
N GLN A 22 56.50 1.26 33.37
CA GLN A 22 56.02 0.14 32.61
C GLN A 22 54.81 -0.53 33.27
N THR A 23 54.11 -1.39 32.56
CA THR A 23 52.93 -2.12 33.07
C THR A 23 53.26 -2.94 34.31
N ALA A 24 54.50 -3.44 34.44
CA ALA A 24 54.99 -4.18 35.63
C ALA A 24 55.17 -3.29 36.87
N ASP A 25 55.28 -1.99 36.71
CA ASP A 25 55.47 -1.03 37.79
C ASP A 25 54.12 -0.55 38.38
N LEU A 26 53.02 -0.86 37.68
CA LEU A 26 51.68 -0.55 38.13
C LEU A 26 50.99 -1.80 38.70
N ALA A 27 50.62 -1.75 39.98
CA ALA A 27 49.82 -2.82 40.57
C ALA A 27 48.44 -2.90 39.87
N SER A 28 47.85 -4.07 39.82
CA SER A 28 46.49 -4.24 39.29
C SER A 28 45.52 -3.26 39.98
N ASN A 29 44.80 -2.48 39.21
CA ASN A 29 43.90 -1.41 39.70
C ASN A 29 44.61 -0.20 40.35
N ALA A 30 45.89 0.01 40.11
CA ALA A 30 46.62 1.18 40.64
C ALA A 30 46.17 2.51 40.03
N VAL A 31 45.51 2.47 38.87
CA VAL A 31 44.89 3.63 38.21
C VAL A 31 43.39 3.36 38.16
N GLY A 32 42.61 4.00 38.96
CA GLY A 32 41.15 3.96 39.00
C GLY A 32 40.54 5.22 38.35
N SER A 33 39.23 5.37 38.51
CA SER A 33 38.52 6.53 37.99
C SER A 33 38.92 7.85 38.64
N ASP A 34 39.41 7.79 39.88
CA ASP A 34 39.78 8.97 40.64
C ASP A 34 41.15 9.57 40.21
N GLU A 35 42.02 8.70 39.61
CA GLU A 35 43.32 9.07 39.11
C GLU A 35 43.24 9.64 37.71
N ILE A 36 42.15 9.36 36.95
CA ILE A 36 41.91 9.88 35.62
C ILE A 36 40.99 11.09 35.70
N THR A 37 41.59 12.28 35.70
CA THR A 37 40.81 13.50 35.67
C THR A 37 40.08 13.64 34.33
N ASN A 38 38.82 14.06 34.39
CA ASN A 38 38.01 14.27 33.23
C ASN A 38 38.71 15.13 32.16
N SER A 39 38.72 14.73 30.91
CA SER A 39 39.39 15.32 29.76
C SER A 39 40.93 15.20 29.68
N THR A 40 41.54 14.37 30.54
CA THR A 40 43.01 14.09 30.47
C THR A 40 43.34 12.97 29.48
N VAL A 41 42.40 12.04 29.21
CA VAL A 41 42.55 10.99 28.21
C VAL A 41 42.00 11.51 26.89
N VAL A 42 42.86 11.78 25.93
CA VAL A 42 42.50 12.23 24.59
C VAL A 42 42.59 11.09 23.59
N SER A 43 42.04 11.29 22.40
CA SER A 43 41.94 10.23 21.38
C SER A 43 43.29 9.59 20.99
N GLY A 44 44.41 10.33 21.16
CA GLY A 44 45.78 9.82 20.93
C GLY A 44 46.25 8.87 22.02
N ASP A 45 45.65 8.88 23.20
CA ASP A 45 46.03 8.03 24.34
C ASP A 45 45.32 6.67 24.31
N LEU A 46 44.34 6.52 23.43
CA LEU A 46 43.57 5.31 23.28
C LEU A 46 44.08 4.50 22.09
N ALA A 47 44.54 3.27 22.32
CA ALA A 47 44.79 2.34 21.21
C ALA A 47 43.52 2.07 20.42
N VAL A 48 43.66 1.78 19.14
CA VAL A 48 42.54 1.59 18.17
C VAL A 48 41.48 0.55 18.65
N SER A 49 41.82 -0.32 19.58
CA SER A 49 40.92 -1.34 20.16
C SER A 49 40.62 -1.13 21.65
N ALA A 50 41.03 -0.01 22.23
CA ALA A 50 40.98 0.20 23.68
C ALA A 50 39.57 0.44 24.25
N VAL A 51 38.60 0.81 23.43
CA VAL A 51 37.23 1.06 23.87
C VAL A 51 36.36 -0.15 23.58
N ASN A 52 36.05 -0.92 24.62
CA ASN A 52 35.08 -2.02 24.50
C ASN A 52 33.66 -1.48 24.62
N LEU A 53 32.97 -1.37 23.49
CA LEU A 53 31.58 -0.93 23.41
C LEU A 53 30.56 -2.00 23.88
N GLY A 54 31.02 -3.20 24.21
CA GLY A 54 30.17 -4.30 24.69
C GLY A 54 29.81 -4.21 26.17
N THR A 55 30.38 -3.28 26.93
CA THR A 55 30.06 -3.05 28.34
C THR A 55 29.31 -1.72 28.53
N THR A 56 28.51 -1.66 29.55
CA THR A 56 27.48 -0.62 29.86
C THR A 56 28.01 0.81 30.07
N VAL A 57 29.28 1.09 29.78
CA VAL A 57 29.95 2.35 30.18
C VAL A 57 29.93 3.43 29.10
N VAL A 58 29.51 3.12 27.87
CA VAL A 58 29.43 4.14 26.82
C VAL A 58 28.03 4.77 26.86
N THR A 59 27.92 5.92 27.53
CA THR A 59 26.71 6.70 27.57
C THR A 59 26.74 7.77 26.47
N GLY A 60 25.60 7.97 25.78
CA GLY A 60 25.46 8.94 24.71
C GLY A 60 25.33 8.30 23.33
N SER A 61 25.21 9.14 22.29
CA SER A 61 25.13 8.71 20.90
C SER A 61 26.43 9.01 20.16
N ALA A 62 26.97 8.04 19.42
CA ALA A 62 28.01 8.33 18.44
C ALA A 62 27.41 9.13 17.27
N ALA A 63 28.03 10.25 16.91
CA ALA A 63 27.57 11.03 15.77
C ALA A 63 27.67 10.23 14.45
N VAL A 64 26.78 10.50 13.50
CA VAL A 64 26.75 9.82 12.19
C VAL A 64 28.11 9.90 11.48
N ALA A 65 28.80 11.06 11.56
CA ALA A 65 30.12 11.27 10.99
C ALA A 65 31.24 10.37 11.61
N LYS A 66 30.96 9.72 12.75
CA LYS A 66 31.86 8.80 13.43
C LYS A 66 31.39 7.34 13.33
N GLY A 67 30.47 7.06 12.40
CA GLY A 67 29.91 5.71 12.20
C GLY A 67 28.76 5.35 13.14
N GLY A 68 28.34 6.26 14.01
CA GLY A 68 27.15 6.08 14.83
C GLY A 68 25.87 6.44 14.12
N THR A 69 24.73 6.03 14.66
CA THR A 69 23.41 6.45 14.13
C THR A 69 23.01 7.87 14.53
N GLY A 70 23.67 8.46 15.53
CA GLY A 70 23.27 9.71 16.15
C GLY A 70 21.99 9.61 17.00
N LEU A 71 21.45 8.42 17.17
CA LEU A 71 20.20 8.17 17.89
C LEU A 71 20.48 7.67 19.31
N THR A 72 19.71 8.16 20.27
CA THR A 72 19.83 7.81 21.70
C THR A 72 18.83 6.74 22.12
N SER A 73 17.92 6.34 21.23
CA SER A 73 16.90 5.32 21.51
C SER A 73 16.71 4.40 20.32
N VAL A 74 16.19 3.22 20.55
CA VAL A 74 15.66 2.35 19.51
C VAL A 74 14.29 2.88 19.08
N GLY A 75 13.95 2.71 17.80
CA GLY A 75 12.63 3.08 17.28
C GLY A 75 11.50 2.26 17.86
N SER A 76 10.28 2.56 17.44
CA SER A 76 9.10 1.78 17.76
C SER A 76 8.93 0.61 16.79
N ALA A 77 8.04 -0.34 17.13
CA ALA A 77 7.66 -1.40 16.20
C ALA A 77 7.20 -0.83 14.84
N ASN A 78 7.51 -1.54 13.76
CA ASN A 78 7.19 -1.16 12.37
C ASN A 78 7.88 0.14 11.87
N GLN A 79 8.97 0.54 12.50
CA GLN A 79 9.84 1.58 11.98
C GLN A 79 11.15 1.00 11.46
N ALA A 80 11.67 1.58 10.40
CA ALA A 80 13.03 1.33 9.91
C ALA A 80 13.91 2.55 10.15
N LEU A 81 15.21 2.29 10.31
CA LEU A 81 16.21 3.32 10.32
C LEU A 81 16.41 3.83 8.88
N THR A 82 16.17 5.10 8.67
CA THR A 82 16.20 5.73 7.34
C THR A 82 16.93 7.08 7.41
N ILE A 83 17.26 7.63 6.25
CA ILE A 83 17.82 8.97 6.14
C ILE A 83 16.67 9.98 6.29
N ASN A 84 16.87 11.04 7.08
CA ASN A 84 15.90 12.11 7.20
C ASN A 84 15.77 12.93 5.90
N SER A 85 14.73 13.73 5.79
CA SER A 85 14.45 14.54 4.59
C SER A 85 15.54 15.57 4.24
N GLY A 86 16.39 15.92 5.19
CA GLY A 86 17.53 16.83 4.98
C GLY A 86 18.82 16.15 4.51
N ASN A 87 18.84 14.82 4.35
CA ASN A 87 20.01 14.01 4.00
C ASN A 87 21.22 14.18 4.94
N ASN A 88 21.00 14.59 6.18
CA ASN A 88 22.05 14.92 7.13
C ASN A 88 22.00 14.11 8.42
N GLY A 89 21.11 13.13 8.52
CA GLY A 89 20.97 12.30 9.72
C GLY A 89 20.10 11.09 9.49
N LEU A 90 20.12 10.18 10.46
CA LEU A 90 19.27 8.99 10.51
C LEU A 90 18.09 9.23 11.44
N VAL A 91 16.93 8.70 11.05
CA VAL A 91 15.70 8.75 11.83
C VAL A 91 14.97 7.42 11.74
N TYR A 92 14.13 7.11 12.71
CA TYR A 92 13.17 6.02 12.60
C TYR A 92 11.91 6.53 11.91
N ALA A 93 11.56 5.94 10.79
CA ALA A 93 10.34 6.26 10.07
C ALA A 93 9.47 5.01 9.89
N PRO A 94 8.13 5.16 9.93
CA PRO A 94 7.23 4.07 9.59
C PRO A 94 7.50 3.53 8.19
N THR A 95 7.32 2.22 8.00
CA THR A 95 7.55 1.55 6.73
C THR A 95 6.46 0.54 6.44
N GLY A 96 6.29 0.21 5.15
CA GLY A 96 5.38 -0.83 4.70
C GLY A 96 3.95 -0.36 4.49
N LEU A 97 3.00 -1.26 4.70
CA LEU A 97 1.58 -1.00 4.50
C LEU A 97 1.02 -0.12 5.62
N TYR A 98 0.49 1.05 5.24
CA TYR A 98 -0.30 1.88 6.16
C TYR A 98 -1.71 1.31 6.38
N GLY A 99 -2.38 0.89 5.29
CA GLY A 99 -3.74 0.38 5.29
C GLY A 99 -4.42 0.51 3.94
N MET A 100 -5.69 0.12 3.90
CA MET A 100 -6.50 0.18 2.68
C MET A 100 -7.76 1.01 2.89
N GLN A 101 -8.19 1.71 1.85
CA GLN A 101 -9.47 2.39 1.77
C GLN A 101 -10.24 1.88 0.56
N VAL A 102 -11.51 1.56 0.76
CA VAL A 102 -12.39 1.01 -0.27
C VAL A 102 -13.50 2.00 -0.59
N PHE A 103 -13.76 2.20 -1.88
CA PHE A 103 -14.83 3.04 -2.38
C PHE A 103 -15.83 2.19 -3.16
N THR A 104 -17.05 2.11 -2.65
CA THR A 104 -18.22 1.49 -3.30
C THR A 104 -19.16 2.54 -3.88
N GLY A 105 -18.86 3.82 -3.69
CA GLY A 105 -19.55 4.99 -4.20
C GLY A 105 -18.56 6.13 -4.35
N GLY A 106 -18.97 7.23 -4.95
CA GLY A 106 -18.15 8.44 -5.09
C GLY A 106 -17.70 9.00 -3.74
N GLY A 107 -16.51 9.62 -3.70
CA GLY A 107 -15.94 10.16 -2.47
C GLY A 107 -14.62 10.89 -2.72
N THR A 108 -13.88 11.11 -1.66
CA THR A 108 -12.56 11.73 -1.70
C THR A 108 -11.57 10.87 -0.93
N TRP A 109 -10.49 10.46 -1.59
CA TRP A 109 -9.33 9.94 -0.89
C TRP A 109 -8.54 11.11 -0.33
N THR A 110 -8.22 11.06 0.95
CA THR A 110 -7.34 12.06 1.62
C THR A 110 -6.08 11.35 2.05
N ARG A 111 -4.94 11.92 1.72
CA ARG A 111 -3.63 11.34 2.04
C ARG A 111 -3.44 11.24 3.55
N PRO A 112 -3.28 10.03 4.12
CA PRO A 112 -2.92 9.89 5.53
C PRO A 112 -1.51 10.44 5.80
N SER A 113 -1.29 10.91 7.03
CA SER A 113 0.02 11.42 7.44
C SER A 113 1.10 10.35 7.28
N GLY A 114 2.23 10.72 6.69
CA GLY A 114 3.35 9.83 6.43
C GLY A 114 3.22 8.98 5.15
N VAL A 115 2.05 8.83 4.59
CA VAL A 115 1.83 8.08 3.33
C VAL A 115 2.45 8.84 2.17
N ARG A 116 3.28 8.14 1.40
CA ARG A 116 3.90 8.66 0.18
C ARG A 116 3.41 7.94 -1.08
N TYR A 117 3.34 6.63 -1.05
CA TYR A 117 2.92 5.84 -2.19
C TYR A 117 1.56 5.23 -1.96
N ILE A 118 0.77 5.13 -3.05
CA ILE A 118 -0.48 4.39 -3.03
C ILE A 118 -0.54 3.46 -4.23
N LYS A 119 -1.16 2.30 -4.04
CA LYS A 119 -1.61 1.45 -5.13
C LYS A 119 -3.11 1.67 -5.31
N VAL A 120 -3.53 2.09 -6.48
CA VAL A 120 -4.94 2.29 -6.83
C VAL A 120 -5.36 1.20 -7.80
N GLN A 121 -6.46 0.53 -7.48
CA GLN A 121 -7.12 -0.49 -8.29
C GLN A 121 -8.56 -0.04 -8.51
N ILE A 122 -8.97 0.13 -9.75
CA ILE A 122 -10.30 0.67 -10.05
C ILE A 122 -10.98 -0.11 -11.17
N THR A 123 -12.29 -0.30 -11.04
CA THR A 123 -13.13 -0.98 -12.02
C THR A 123 -14.34 -0.10 -12.36
N GLY A 124 -14.69 -0.02 -13.63
CA GLY A 124 -15.92 0.57 -14.11
C GLY A 124 -17.16 -0.25 -13.78
N GLY A 125 -18.33 0.30 -13.96
CA GLY A 125 -19.59 -0.43 -13.78
C GLY A 125 -19.84 -1.42 -14.91
N GLY A 126 -20.50 -2.54 -14.61
CA GLY A 126 -20.98 -3.48 -15.64
C GLY A 126 -22.23 -2.99 -16.36
N GLY A 127 -22.40 -3.39 -17.59
CA GLY A 127 -23.59 -3.17 -18.41
C GLY A 127 -24.75 -4.08 -18.00
N GLY A 128 -25.97 -3.65 -18.22
CA GLY A 128 -27.19 -4.43 -17.94
C GLY A 128 -27.46 -5.56 -18.94
N GLY A 129 -28.17 -6.59 -18.53
CA GLY A 129 -28.61 -7.69 -19.37
C GLY A 129 -29.95 -7.39 -20.07
N GLY A 130 -30.16 -7.97 -21.24
CA GLY A 130 -31.38 -7.90 -22.04
C GLY A 130 -32.36 -9.05 -21.75
N GLY A 131 -33.58 -8.92 -22.24
CA GLY A 131 -34.68 -9.85 -21.98
C GLY A 131 -34.78 -11.08 -22.86
N HIS A 132 -33.83 -11.32 -23.78
CA HIS A 132 -33.83 -12.43 -24.73
C HIS A 132 -32.58 -13.31 -24.68
N GLY A 133 -31.91 -13.32 -23.58
CA GLY A 133 -30.71 -14.11 -23.39
C GLY A 133 -29.39 -13.36 -23.66
N GLU A 134 -29.47 -12.11 -24.08
CA GLU A 134 -28.29 -11.28 -24.22
C GLU A 134 -27.86 -10.73 -22.87
N SER A 135 -26.58 -10.85 -22.50
CA SER A 135 -26.05 -10.35 -21.23
C SER A 135 -25.14 -9.12 -21.43
N GLY A 136 -25.01 -8.31 -20.39
CA GLY A 136 -24.13 -7.15 -20.38
C GLY A 136 -22.66 -7.52 -20.20
N GLY A 137 -21.75 -6.69 -20.72
CA GLY A 137 -20.30 -6.78 -20.49
C GLY A 137 -19.91 -6.22 -19.12
N ALA A 138 -18.78 -6.68 -18.59
CA ALA A 138 -18.17 -6.15 -17.38
C ALA A 138 -17.44 -4.82 -17.62
N GLY A 139 -17.29 -4.00 -16.57
CA GLY A 139 -16.43 -2.83 -16.57
C GLY A 139 -14.95 -3.19 -16.74
N GLY A 140 -14.19 -2.28 -17.35
CA GLY A 140 -12.74 -2.40 -17.43
C GLY A 140 -12.07 -2.27 -16.06
N TYR A 141 -10.80 -2.60 -16.01
CA TYR A 141 -9.95 -2.49 -14.83
C TYR A 141 -8.70 -1.68 -15.12
N SER A 142 -8.29 -0.87 -14.18
CA SER A 142 -7.03 -0.13 -14.24
C SER A 142 -6.34 -0.14 -12.89
N GLU A 143 -4.99 -0.30 -12.90
CA GLU A 143 -4.16 -0.33 -11.70
C GLU A 143 -2.89 0.49 -11.90
N ARG A 144 -2.51 1.25 -10.87
CA ARG A 144 -1.26 2.01 -10.86
C ARG A 144 -0.78 2.27 -9.44
N ILE A 145 0.57 2.31 -9.29
CA ILE A 145 1.21 2.86 -8.10
C ILE A 145 1.53 4.33 -8.37
N LEU A 146 1.16 5.20 -7.44
CA LEU A 146 1.32 6.65 -7.54
C LEU A 146 2.15 7.18 -6.39
N ASP A 147 3.09 8.11 -6.67
CA ASP A 147 3.71 8.95 -5.64
C ASP A 147 2.78 10.13 -5.36
N MET A 148 2.29 10.21 -4.14
CA MET A 148 1.33 11.22 -3.68
C MET A 148 1.97 12.27 -2.77
N SER A 149 3.30 12.37 -2.74
CA SER A 149 4.03 13.31 -1.87
C SER A 149 3.59 14.77 -2.03
N GLY A 150 3.22 15.18 -3.26
CA GLY A 150 2.71 16.52 -3.59
C GLY A 150 1.18 16.67 -3.57
N THR A 151 0.42 15.60 -3.23
CA THR A 151 -1.05 15.62 -3.33
C THR A 151 -1.68 15.30 -1.99
N SER A 152 -2.58 16.15 -1.50
CA SER A 152 -3.28 15.96 -0.23
C SER A 152 -4.58 15.16 -0.35
N SER A 153 -5.26 15.25 -1.49
CA SER A 153 -6.53 14.56 -1.73
C SER A 153 -6.81 14.33 -3.21
N VAL A 154 -7.62 13.32 -3.52
CA VAL A 154 -8.07 13.00 -4.88
C VAL A 154 -9.55 12.66 -4.85
N SER A 155 -10.32 13.22 -5.78
CA SER A 155 -11.73 12.85 -5.98
C SER A 155 -11.80 11.45 -6.59
N VAL A 156 -12.67 10.61 -6.03
CA VAL A 156 -12.96 9.25 -6.52
C VAL A 156 -14.37 9.24 -7.06
N THR A 157 -14.54 8.89 -8.32
CA THR A 157 -15.84 8.68 -8.93
C THR A 157 -16.05 7.18 -9.10
N ILE A 158 -17.18 6.67 -8.61
CA ILE A 158 -17.57 5.28 -8.80
C ILE A 158 -18.92 5.27 -9.53
N SER A 159 -18.97 4.47 -10.58
CA SER A 159 -20.21 4.33 -11.36
C SER A 159 -21.26 3.53 -10.60
N GLY A 160 -22.52 3.92 -10.76
CA GLY A 160 -23.66 3.16 -10.26
C GLY A 160 -23.98 1.91 -11.09
N GLU A 161 -25.07 1.25 -10.74
CA GLU A 161 -25.62 0.09 -11.47
C GLU A 161 -26.15 0.50 -12.85
N ALA A 162 -25.96 -0.34 -13.85
CA ALA A 162 -26.60 -0.20 -15.16
C ALA A 162 -27.87 -1.08 -15.21
N GLY A 163 -28.99 -0.50 -15.61
CA GLY A 163 -30.28 -1.20 -15.63
C GLY A 163 -30.37 -2.29 -16.73
N GLY A 164 -30.84 -3.46 -16.37
CA GLY A 164 -31.30 -4.48 -17.33
C GLY A 164 -32.65 -4.15 -17.93
N THR A 165 -33.06 -4.81 -19.04
CA THR A 165 -34.33 -4.56 -19.76
C THR A 165 -35.16 -5.82 -19.98
N TYR A 166 -36.48 -5.63 -20.26
CA TYR A 166 -37.42 -6.72 -20.58
C TYR A 166 -37.39 -7.11 -22.06
N TYR A 167 -37.41 -6.11 -22.95
CA TYR A 167 -37.62 -6.31 -24.39
C TYR A 167 -36.64 -5.50 -25.24
N SER A 168 -37.09 -5.08 -26.35
CA SER A 168 -36.49 -4.53 -27.54
C SER A 168 -35.68 -3.24 -27.38
N GLY A 169 -35.48 -2.70 -26.20
CA GLY A 169 -34.56 -1.58 -25.94
C GLY A 169 -33.19 -2.09 -25.54
N GLY A 170 -32.12 -1.37 -25.85
CA GLY A 170 -30.80 -1.69 -25.31
C GLY A 170 -30.80 -1.58 -23.77
N ALA A 171 -30.16 -2.51 -23.10
CA ALA A 171 -29.90 -2.39 -21.66
C ALA A 171 -28.91 -1.25 -21.39
N GLY A 172 -28.94 -0.72 -20.16
CA GLY A 172 -28.07 0.39 -19.79
C GLY A 172 -26.59 0.04 -19.86
N ASN A 173 -25.76 0.96 -20.35
CA ASN A 173 -24.33 0.84 -20.27
C ASN A 173 -23.85 1.16 -18.85
N GLY A 174 -22.85 0.44 -18.35
CA GLY A 174 -22.12 0.79 -17.13
C GLY A 174 -21.41 2.14 -17.31
N GLY A 175 -21.29 2.87 -16.22
CA GLY A 175 -20.55 4.14 -16.20
C GLY A 175 -19.06 3.93 -15.96
N ALA A 176 -18.27 4.96 -16.24
CA ALA A 176 -16.86 4.97 -15.90
C ALA A 176 -16.65 5.29 -14.43
N SER A 177 -15.62 4.67 -13.83
CA SER A 177 -15.07 5.05 -12.53
C SER A 177 -13.70 5.69 -12.73
N SER A 178 -13.32 6.64 -11.85
CA SER A 178 -12.03 7.33 -11.94
C SER A 178 -11.44 7.67 -10.59
N PHE A 179 -10.13 7.68 -10.52
CA PHE A 179 -9.35 8.21 -9.42
C PHE A 179 -8.67 9.49 -9.88
N GLY A 180 -9.36 10.63 -9.71
CA GLY A 180 -8.95 11.94 -10.22
C GLY A 180 -8.53 11.88 -11.69
N PRO A 181 -7.43 12.57 -12.05
CA PRO A 181 -6.88 12.55 -13.41
C PRO A 181 -5.91 11.39 -13.66
N TYR A 182 -5.65 10.52 -12.66
CA TYR A 182 -4.55 9.57 -12.71
C TYR A 182 -4.89 8.29 -13.48
N LEU A 183 -6.07 7.72 -13.23
CA LEU A 183 -6.52 6.51 -13.90
C LEU A 183 -8.04 6.41 -13.90
N SER A 184 -8.57 5.71 -14.88
CA SER A 184 -10.01 5.45 -15.01
C SER A 184 -10.28 4.06 -15.57
N ALA A 185 -11.48 3.59 -15.33
CA ALA A 185 -11.98 2.34 -15.89
C ALA A 185 -13.36 2.59 -16.50
N GLY A 186 -13.49 2.33 -17.79
CA GLY A 186 -14.74 2.47 -18.54
C GLY A 186 -15.76 1.41 -18.15
N GLY A 187 -17.04 1.73 -18.28
CA GLY A 187 -18.11 0.77 -18.04
C GLY A 187 -18.23 -0.27 -19.16
N GLY A 188 -18.77 -1.43 -18.82
CA GLY A 188 -19.21 -2.44 -19.77
C GLY A 188 -20.47 -1.98 -20.52
N TYR A 189 -20.61 -2.42 -21.76
CA TYR A 189 -21.80 -2.12 -22.55
C TYR A 189 -22.97 -3.00 -22.14
N GLY A 190 -24.17 -2.42 -22.16
CA GLY A 190 -25.39 -3.17 -22.00
C GLY A 190 -25.64 -4.12 -23.16
N ALA A 191 -26.45 -5.13 -22.94
CA ALA A 191 -26.94 -6.01 -24.00
C ALA A 191 -27.65 -5.21 -25.09
N ASN A 192 -27.32 -5.48 -26.36
CA ASN A 192 -27.90 -4.77 -27.49
C ASN A 192 -28.76 -5.72 -28.35
N ARG A 193 -30.03 -5.40 -28.49
CA ARG A 193 -30.96 -6.17 -29.26
C ARG A 193 -31.20 -5.61 -30.69
N ASN A 194 -30.71 -4.42 -31.01
CA ASN A 194 -30.94 -3.78 -32.34
C ASN A 194 -30.35 -4.66 -33.44
N ASN A 195 -31.16 -5.61 -33.92
CA ASN A 195 -30.94 -6.52 -35.06
C ASN A 195 -29.80 -7.52 -35.02
N GLN A 196 -29.01 -7.62 -33.94
CA GLN A 196 -27.86 -8.54 -33.93
C GLN A 196 -27.80 -9.50 -32.72
N HIS A 197 -28.73 -9.42 -31.78
CA HIS A 197 -28.75 -10.31 -30.60
C HIS A 197 -27.35 -10.51 -30.00
N SER A 198 -26.61 -9.43 -29.71
CA SER A 198 -25.25 -9.47 -29.20
C SER A 198 -25.17 -9.16 -27.72
N GLY A 199 -24.34 -9.91 -27.02
CA GLY A 199 -23.92 -9.53 -25.66
C GLY A 199 -23.15 -8.21 -25.66
N GLY A 200 -23.16 -7.51 -24.54
CA GLY A 200 -22.43 -6.25 -24.37
C GLY A 200 -20.91 -6.45 -24.38
N LEU A 201 -20.18 -5.53 -24.97
CA LEU A 201 -18.70 -5.54 -24.91
C LEU A 201 -18.21 -5.16 -23.51
N GLY A 202 -17.04 -5.67 -23.13
CA GLY A 202 -16.37 -5.25 -21.91
C GLY A 202 -15.85 -3.80 -22.00
N GLY A 203 -15.81 -3.11 -20.85
CA GLY A 203 -15.20 -1.79 -20.70
C GLY A 203 -13.67 -1.86 -20.76
N THR A 204 -13.03 -0.69 -20.87
CA THR A 204 -11.58 -0.55 -20.99
C THR A 204 -10.98 0.14 -19.77
N GLY A 205 -9.77 -0.26 -19.33
CA GLY A 205 -8.97 0.52 -18.38
C GLY A 205 -8.14 1.59 -19.09
N SER A 206 -7.81 2.67 -18.40
CA SER A 206 -6.98 3.77 -18.92
C SER A 206 -6.17 4.44 -17.82
N GLY A 207 -4.97 4.94 -18.17
CA GLY A 207 -4.08 5.67 -17.26
C GLY A 207 -3.29 4.79 -16.28
N GLY A 208 -3.63 3.51 -16.17
CA GLY A 208 -2.92 2.55 -15.33
C GLY A 208 -1.64 2.01 -15.96
N THR A 209 -0.77 1.48 -15.13
CA THR A 209 0.35 0.62 -15.57
C THR A 209 -0.20 -0.74 -16.05
N VAL A 210 -1.27 -1.22 -15.40
CA VAL A 210 -2.03 -2.39 -15.83
C VAL A 210 -3.42 -1.92 -16.21
N ASN A 211 -3.86 -2.23 -17.44
CA ASN A 211 -5.20 -1.97 -17.94
C ASN A 211 -5.75 -3.26 -18.53
N ILE A 212 -6.91 -3.70 -18.05
CA ILE A 212 -7.55 -4.95 -18.45
C ILE A 212 -8.95 -4.65 -18.97
N TYR A 213 -9.32 -5.28 -20.06
CA TYR A 213 -10.69 -5.25 -20.56
C TYR A 213 -11.59 -6.06 -19.65
N GLY A 214 -12.79 -5.57 -19.39
CA GLY A 214 -13.85 -6.39 -18.80
C GLY A 214 -14.25 -7.54 -19.70
N GLY A 215 -14.76 -8.62 -19.14
CA GLY A 215 -15.33 -9.72 -19.92
C GLY A 215 -16.53 -9.27 -20.74
N GLY A 216 -16.63 -9.74 -21.97
CA GLY A 216 -17.84 -9.53 -22.80
C GLY A 216 -19.03 -10.34 -22.29
N GLY A 217 -20.22 -9.81 -22.47
CA GLY A 217 -21.47 -10.54 -22.30
C GLY A 217 -21.66 -11.58 -23.39
N GLN A 218 -22.46 -12.58 -23.10
CA GLN A 218 -22.83 -13.65 -24.03
C GLN A 218 -24.19 -13.39 -24.68
N SER A 219 -24.44 -14.07 -25.80
CA SER A 219 -25.74 -14.06 -26.46
C SER A 219 -26.18 -15.50 -26.69
N HIS A 220 -27.31 -15.86 -26.10
CA HIS A 220 -27.98 -17.14 -26.35
C HIS A 220 -29.43 -16.88 -26.68
N HIS A 221 -29.78 -17.06 -27.95
CA HIS A 221 -31.19 -16.95 -28.37
C HIS A 221 -32.07 -17.85 -27.51
N ALA A 222 -33.06 -17.27 -26.85
CA ALA A 222 -34.05 -18.00 -26.03
C ALA A 222 -33.51 -18.77 -24.79
N ARG A 223 -32.29 -18.49 -24.32
CA ARG A 223 -31.77 -18.99 -23.03
C ARG A 223 -31.14 -17.89 -22.23
N SER A 224 -31.19 -17.96 -20.91
CA SER A 224 -30.46 -17.07 -20.05
C SER A 224 -28.94 -17.26 -20.24
N SER A 225 -28.19 -16.18 -20.29
CA SER A 225 -26.72 -16.20 -20.34
C SER A 225 -26.10 -15.42 -19.18
N PRO A 226 -24.94 -15.86 -18.64
CA PRO A 226 -24.25 -15.12 -17.61
C PRO A 226 -23.73 -13.78 -18.15
N GLY A 227 -23.59 -12.79 -17.28
CA GLY A 227 -22.93 -11.53 -17.61
C GLY A 227 -21.44 -11.69 -17.87
N GLY A 228 -20.76 -10.63 -18.29
CA GLY A 228 -19.31 -10.59 -18.40
C GLY A 228 -18.66 -10.57 -17.01
N ASP A 229 -17.56 -11.32 -16.85
CA ASP A 229 -16.76 -11.35 -15.62
C ASP A 229 -15.93 -10.08 -15.46
N SER A 230 -15.85 -9.58 -14.23
CA SER A 230 -14.97 -8.47 -13.88
C SER A 230 -13.61 -8.97 -13.39
N TYR A 231 -12.66 -8.04 -13.22
CA TYR A 231 -11.38 -8.34 -12.58
C TYR A 231 -11.52 -8.94 -11.16
N TRP A 232 -12.57 -8.57 -10.44
CA TRP A 232 -12.78 -8.99 -9.04
C TRP A 232 -13.46 -10.35 -8.91
N GLY A 233 -13.93 -10.92 -9.98
CA GLY A 233 -14.58 -12.23 -9.98
C GLY A 233 -15.75 -12.35 -10.95
N GLY A 234 -16.50 -13.43 -10.77
CA GLY A 234 -17.55 -13.86 -11.67
C GLY A 234 -18.77 -12.93 -11.74
N ALA A 235 -19.41 -12.98 -12.87
CA ALA A 235 -20.63 -12.26 -13.18
C ALA A 235 -21.86 -12.90 -12.52
N VAL A 236 -23.00 -12.23 -12.67
CA VAL A 236 -24.30 -12.81 -12.34
C VAL A 236 -24.52 -14.08 -13.13
N ALA A 237 -24.73 -15.19 -12.44
CA ALA A 237 -25.03 -16.47 -13.08
C ALA A 237 -26.34 -16.43 -13.85
N ALA A 238 -26.41 -17.19 -14.95
CA ALA A 238 -27.64 -17.39 -15.67
C ALA A 238 -28.67 -18.13 -14.77
N GLY A 239 -29.85 -17.56 -14.62
CA GLY A 239 -30.92 -18.21 -13.85
C GLY A 239 -31.56 -19.39 -14.58
N HIS A 240 -32.16 -20.31 -13.84
CA HIS A 240 -32.85 -21.50 -14.38
C HIS A 240 -34.20 -21.12 -15.03
N PRO A 241 -34.67 -21.86 -16.04
CA PRO A 241 -35.81 -21.54 -16.93
C PRO A 241 -37.20 -21.65 -16.32
N GLN A 242 -37.38 -21.78 -15.04
CA GLN A 242 -38.72 -21.94 -14.47
C GLN A 242 -39.28 -20.58 -13.98
N GLY A 243 -39.71 -19.76 -14.95
CA GLY A 243 -40.83 -18.84 -14.76
C GLY A 243 -40.69 -17.74 -13.70
N GLY A 244 -39.55 -17.09 -13.57
CA GLY A 244 -39.40 -15.94 -12.69
C GLY A 244 -38.64 -14.81 -13.32
N ASN A 245 -39.12 -13.57 -13.19
CA ASN A 245 -38.28 -12.40 -13.37
C ASN A 245 -37.01 -12.57 -12.52
N PHE A 246 -35.82 -12.26 -13.06
CA PHE A 246 -34.65 -12.13 -12.22
C PHE A 246 -34.95 -11.06 -11.18
N SER A 247 -35.41 -11.49 -10.00
CA SER A 247 -35.57 -10.60 -8.87
C SER A 247 -34.19 -10.15 -8.43
N HIS A 248 -34.12 -8.98 -7.82
CA HIS A 248 -32.89 -8.36 -7.28
C HIS A 248 -32.00 -9.28 -6.41
N ASN A 249 -32.52 -10.45 -5.98
CA ASN A 249 -31.84 -11.37 -5.07
C ASN A 249 -30.67 -12.18 -5.71
N HIS A 250 -30.63 -12.36 -7.04
CA HIS A 250 -29.49 -13.01 -7.68
C HIS A 250 -28.29 -12.07 -7.90
N GLN A 251 -28.48 -10.77 -7.67
CA GLN A 251 -27.41 -9.77 -7.84
C GLN A 251 -26.40 -9.80 -6.69
N ASN A 252 -26.74 -10.34 -5.53
CA ASN A 252 -25.89 -10.27 -4.32
C ASN A 252 -24.65 -11.20 -4.35
N HIS A 253 -24.53 -12.06 -5.36
CA HIS A 253 -23.44 -13.02 -5.47
C HIS A 253 -22.47 -12.74 -6.63
N SER A 254 -22.53 -11.56 -7.23
CA SER A 254 -21.64 -11.17 -8.33
C SER A 254 -20.62 -10.13 -7.90
N ALA A 255 -19.45 -10.18 -8.54
CA ALA A 255 -18.35 -9.28 -8.25
C ALA A 255 -18.65 -7.82 -8.69
N PRO A 256 -18.07 -6.81 -8.02
CA PRO A 256 -18.15 -5.42 -8.47
C PRO A 256 -17.73 -5.28 -9.93
N GLY A 257 -18.44 -4.44 -10.69
CA GLY A 257 -18.16 -4.19 -12.10
C GLY A 257 -18.58 -5.31 -13.06
N SER A 258 -19.13 -6.43 -12.59
CA SER A 258 -19.59 -7.50 -13.47
C SER A 258 -20.84 -7.13 -14.27
N GLY A 259 -20.98 -7.71 -15.47
CA GLY A 259 -22.14 -7.51 -16.34
C GLY A 259 -23.40 -8.21 -15.81
N GLY A 260 -24.56 -7.70 -16.19
CA GLY A 260 -25.85 -8.28 -15.90
C GLY A 260 -26.16 -9.51 -16.76
N ALA A 261 -26.80 -10.52 -16.19
CA ALA A 261 -27.24 -11.72 -16.90
C ALA A 261 -28.41 -11.43 -17.84
N GLY A 262 -28.46 -12.13 -18.97
CA GLY A 262 -29.60 -12.10 -19.89
C GLY A 262 -30.83 -12.84 -19.35
N GLY A 263 -32.00 -12.29 -19.56
CA GLY A 263 -33.28 -12.92 -19.18
C GLY A 263 -33.63 -14.09 -20.09
N TYR A 264 -34.34 -15.08 -19.55
CA TYR A 264 -34.83 -16.23 -20.31
C TYR A 264 -36.10 -15.89 -21.10
N PHE A 265 -36.08 -16.02 -22.43
CA PHE A 265 -37.22 -15.91 -23.32
C PHE A 265 -38.11 -14.66 -23.17
N HIS A 266 -39.15 -14.50 -24.01
CA HIS A 266 -40.10 -13.38 -23.98
C HIS A 266 -40.71 -13.14 -22.60
N GLY A 267 -40.60 -11.93 -22.09
CA GLY A 267 -41.23 -11.50 -20.83
C GLY A 267 -40.36 -11.54 -19.58
N HIS A 268 -39.13 -12.01 -19.67
CA HIS A 268 -38.20 -11.96 -18.53
C HIS A 268 -37.18 -10.82 -18.68
N ARG A 269 -37.04 -10.04 -17.62
CA ARG A 269 -36.05 -8.95 -17.57
C ARG A 269 -34.64 -9.51 -17.36
N GLY A 270 -33.65 -9.00 -18.09
CA GLY A 270 -32.26 -9.17 -17.75
C GLY A 270 -31.88 -8.48 -16.42
N SER A 271 -30.86 -8.91 -15.75
CA SER A 271 -30.40 -8.32 -14.49
C SER A 271 -29.62 -7.03 -14.71
N ASN A 272 -29.51 -6.22 -13.66
CA ASN A 272 -28.64 -5.06 -13.67
C ASN A 272 -27.16 -5.48 -13.71
N GLY A 273 -26.30 -4.67 -14.32
CA GLY A 273 -24.85 -4.73 -14.13
C GLY A 273 -24.47 -4.21 -12.75
N ARG A 274 -23.31 -4.63 -12.25
CA ARG A 274 -22.85 -4.23 -10.92
C ARG A 274 -22.13 -2.89 -10.97
N PRO A 275 -22.22 -2.09 -9.88
CA PRO A 275 -21.50 -0.83 -9.79
C PRO A 275 -19.98 -1.02 -9.86
N GLY A 276 -19.28 0.05 -10.19
CA GLY A 276 -17.83 0.11 -10.12
C GLY A 276 -17.28 -0.03 -8.71
N TYR A 277 -15.97 -0.12 -8.59
CA TYR A 277 -15.27 -0.36 -7.33
C TYR A 277 -13.86 0.22 -7.35
N CYS A 278 -13.39 0.75 -6.24
CA CYS A 278 -12.01 1.22 -6.15
C CYS A 278 -11.40 0.84 -4.80
N VAL A 279 -10.19 0.33 -4.84
CA VAL A 279 -9.35 0.04 -3.67
C VAL A 279 -8.10 0.91 -3.73
N VAL A 280 -7.83 1.62 -2.66
CA VAL A 280 -6.59 2.39 -2.48
C VAL A 280 -5.81 1.77 -1.33
N THR A 281 -4.68 1.17 -1.65
CA THR A 281 -3.72 0.64 -0.66
C THR A 281 -2.65 1.71 -0.42
N ASN A 282 -2.49 2.11 0.84
CA ASN A 282 -1.59 3.20 1.24
C ASN A 282 -0.29 2.62 1.80
N TYR A 283 0.86 3.21 1.43
CA TYR A 283 2.20 2.84 1.88
C TYR A 283 2.94 4.07 2.42
N TYR A 284 3.71 3.84 3.47
CA TYR A 284 4.60 4.87 4.01
C TYR A 284 5.69 5.27 3.04
#